data_e26077bcc87fc7037d3d0a81543a74a2
#
_entry.id   e26077bcc87fc7037d3d0a81543a74a2
#
_cell.length_a   1.000
_cell.length_b   1.000
_cell.length_c   1.000
_cell.angle_alpha   90.00
_cell.angle_beta   90.00
_cell.angle_gamma   90.00
#
_symmetry.space_group_name_H-M   'P 1'
#
loop_
_entity.id
_entity.type
_entity.pdbx_description
1 polymer ?
#
loop_
_entity_poly.entity_id
_entity_poly.type
_entity_poly.pdbx_seq_one_letter_code
_entity_poly.pdbx_strand_id
1 'polypeptide(L)'
;MNTAALDPHAPRSYKDLVGNGSIFEKWANTVASQKPTHVLWVGPVGIGKSTFWKLVAPADHLLIINCYSDSGLREQRDSIKHFIRLSSGSNKVIRYILFEHAEVLSDDAQAFLRRMLEVYSSSIFCIFEVRDTTAISDPISSRCQIVQLSPLSQLEIEYEIQRRIPALPAEKIKGISRFANGNLRWALLQAFGVAAGFSLNQLCLMPPTLKGKSLKEIVEWETALHDNGFDPRIGLLTILPAHTMELWRRIMETPGGVHTRSQTILLATDGLSAEMRA
;
A
#
# COMPACT_ATOMS: atom_id res chain seq x y z
N MET A 1 -6.65 13.72 -11.52
CA MET A 1 -7.18 14.81 -10.68
C MET A 1 -6.45 14.80 -9.35
N ASN A 2 -5.92 15.94 -8.93
CA ASN A 2 -5.12 16.04 -7.70
C ASN A 2 -6.09 16.06 -6.50
N THR A 3 -6.34 14.92 -5.87
CA THR A 3 -7.23 14.79 -4.70
C THR A 3 -6.74 15.59 -3.48
N ALA A 4 -5.50 16.07 -3.49
CA ALA A 4 -4.95 16.93 -2.44
C ALA A 4 -5.63 18.32 -2.36
N ALA A 5 -6.34 18.74 -3.40
CA ALA A 5 -7.06 20.02 -3.39
C ALA A 5 -8.35 19.98 -2.55
N LEU A 6 -8.84 18.80 -2.16
CA LEU A 6 -10.10 18.62 -1.44
C LEU A 6 -9.91 18.34 0.06
N ASP A 7 -8.70 17.97 0.49
CA ASP A 7 -8.39 17.72 1.92
C ASP A 7 -7.53 18.86 2.47
N PRO A 8 -8.11 19.77 3.29
CA PRO A 8 -7.35 20.86 3.91
C PRO A 8 -6.24 20.37 4.85
N HIS A 9 -6.28 19.11 5.25
CA HIS A 9 -5.30 18.45 6.10
C HIS A 9 -4.33 17.53 5.32
N ALA A 10 -4.36 17.56 3.99
CA ALA A 10 -3.39 16.83 3.19
C ALA A 10 -1.95 17.28 3.54
N PRO A 11 -0.99 16.35 3.65
CA PRO A 11 0.38 16.71 3.99
C PRO A 11 0.97 17.60 2.90
N ARG A 12 1.57 18.72 3.32
CA ARG A 12 2.26 19.68 2.44
C ARG A 12 3.77 19.52 2.47
N SER A 13 4.27 18.84 3.47
CA SER A 13 5.67 18.53 3.68
C SER A 13 5.81 17.09 4.15
N TYR A 14 6.98 16.48 3.91
CA TYR A 14 7.25 15.15 4.46
C TYR A 14 7.22 15.11 6.00
N LYS A 15 7.42 16.27 6.67
CA LYS A 15 7.31 16.40 8.12
C LYS A 15 5.88 16.25 8.64
N ASP A 16 4.89 16.41 7.77
CA ASP A 16 3.48 16.25 8.11
C ASP A 16 3.05 14.76 8.04
N LEU A 17 3.94 13.88 7.58
CA LEU A 17 3.67 12.45 7.51
C LEU A 17 3.78 11.82 8.90
N VAL A 18 2.85 10.94 9.19
CA VAL A 18 2.78 10.23 10.49
C VAL A 18 3.63 8.98 10.44
N GLY A 19 4.36 8.73 11.54
CA GLY A 19 5.26 7.57 11.67
C GLY A 19 6.49 7.64 10.76
N ASN A 20 7.43 6.75 10.99
CA ASN A 20 8.65 6.62 10.17
C ASN A 20 9.48 7.92 9.98
N GLY A 21 9.31 8.93 10.84
CA GLY A 21 9.86 10.28 10.68
C GLY A 21 11.37 10.31 10.48
N SER A 22 12.14 9.53 11.24
CA SER A 22 13.61 9.44 11.10
C SER A 22 14.05 8.91 9.74
N ILE A 23 13.28 7.95 9.18
CA ILE A 23 13.54 7.40 7.85
C ILE A 23 13.23 8.46 6.79
N PHE A 24 12.10 9.13 6.91
CA PHE A 24 11.72 10.21 5.99
C PHE A 24 12.71 11.37 6.00
N GLU A 25 13.19 11.80 7.17
CA GLU A 25 14.20 12.85 7.28
C GLU A 25 15.51 12.45 6.60
N LYS A 26 16.01 11.24 6.88
CA LYS A 26 17.22 10.71 6.25
C LYS A 26 17.11 10.73 4.72
N TRP A 27 15.98 10.28 4.18
CA TRP A 27 15.80 10.21 2.73
C TRP A 27 15.51 11.55 2.08
N ALA A 28 14.86 12.48 2.76
CA ALA A 28 14.72 13.86 2.30
C ALA A 28 16.11 14.53 2.16
N ASN A 29 17.01 14.31 3.11
CA ASN A 29 18.39 14.78 3.05
C ASN A 29 19.18 14.11 1.91
N THR A 30 18.93 12.83 1.64
CA THR A 30 19.55 12.11 0.51
C THR A 30 19.13 12.71 -0.82
N VAL A 31 17.84 13.01 -1.01
CA VAL A 31 17.32 13.70 -2.20
C VAL A 31 17.95 15.09 -2.33
N ALA A 32 18.01 15.86 -1.25
CA ALA A 32 18.60 17.20 -1.24
C ALA A 32 20.10 17.19 -1.60
N SER A 33 20.82 16.12 -1.26
CA SER A 33 22.23 15.97 -1.61
C SER A 33 22.49 15.61 -3.08
N GLN A 34 21.45 15.37 -3.86
CA GLN A 34 21.48 14.99 -5.27
C GLN A 34 22.41 13.80 -5.58
N LYS A 35 22.52 12.85 -4.66
CA LYS A 35 23.27 11.61 -4.88
C LYS A 35 22.31 10.54 -5.42
N PRO A 36 22.50 10.05 -6.67
CA PRO A 36 21.64 9.00 -7.21
C PRO A 36 21.84 7.72 -6.40
N THR A 37 20.74 7.19 -5.90
CA THR A 37 20.72 5.92 -5.14
C THR A 37 19.37 5.26 -5.41
N HIS A 38 19.38 4.03 -5.94
CA HIS A 38 18.13 3.32 -6.13
C HIS A 38 17.63 2.77 -4.79
N VAL A 39 16.31 2.77 -4.59
CA VAL A 39 15.70 2.34 -3.34
C VAL A 39 14.54 1.38 -3.56
N LEU A 40 14.53 0.33 -2.76
CA LEU A 40 13.39 -0.55 -2.58
C LEU A 40 12.66 -0.13 -1.30
N TRP A 41 11.49 0.51 -1.47
CA TRP A 41 10.71 1.16 -0.43
C TRP A 41 9.62 0.22 0.04
N VAL A 42 9.91 -0.52 1.10
CA VAL A 42 9.10 -1.65 1.56
C VAL A 42 8.19 -1.23 2.70
N GLY A 43 6.93 -1.64 2.65
CA GLY A 43 6.02 -1.44 3.76
C GLY A 43 4.54 -1.55 3.38
N PRO A 44 3.66 -1.62 4.37
CA PRO A 44 2.23 -1.81 4.15
C PRO A 44 1.59 -0.64 3.39
N VAL A 45 0.39 -0.87 2.90
CA VAL A 45 -0.39 0.14 2.18
C VAL A 45 -0.88 1.22 3.15
N GLY A 46 -0.98 2.46 2.66
CA GLY A 46 -1.63 3.56 3.39
C GLY A 46 -0.77 4.24 4.45
N ILE A 47 0.54 3.94 4.53
CA ILE A 47 1.50 4.55 5.47
C ILE A 47 2.24 5.76 4.91
N GLY A 48 1.89 6.24 3.71
CA GLY A 48 2.48 7.45 3.13
C GLY A 48 3.65 7.25 2.17
N LYS A 49 3.94 6.00 1.69
CA LYS A 49 5.06 5.73 0.78
C LYS A 49 5.12 6.66 -0.44
N SER A 50 4.12 6.59 -1.31
CA SER A 50 4.05 7.43 -2.52
C SER A 50 3.93 8.92 -2.19
N THR A 51 3.24 9.24 -1.11
CA THR A 51 3.06 10.62 -0.66
C THR A 51 4.41 11.26 -0.31
N PHE A 52 5.29 10.53 0.39
CA PHE A 52 6.64 11.00 0.72
C PHE A 52 7.40 11.42 -0.53
N TRP A 53 7.49 10.54 -1.52
CA TRP A 53 8.26 10.81 -2.74
C TRP A 53 7.67 11.96 -3.57
N LYS A 54 6.34 12.08 -3.63
CA LYS A 54 5.64 13.20 -4.28
C LYS A 54 5.89 14.55 -3.59
N LEU A 55 6.22 14.55 -2.31
CA LEU A 55 6.54 15.76 -1.54
C LEU A 55 8.01 16.14 -1.58
N VAL A 56 8.91 15.18 -1.75
CA VAL A 56 10.37 15.40 -1.62
C VAL A 56 11.06 15.50 -2.98
N ALA A 57 10.65 14.70 -3.96
CA ALA A 57 11.23 14.79 -5.29
C ALA A 57 10.68 16.01 -6.05
N PRO A 58 11.52 16.78 -6.77
CA PRO A 58 11.04 17.90 -7.58
C PRO A 58 10.04 17.44 -8.64
N ALA A 59 8.87 18.07 -8.72
CA ALA A 59 7.77 17.64 -9.57
C ALA A 59 8.15 17.52 -11.05
N ASP A 60 8.94 18.46 -11.57
CA ASP A 60 9.41 18.46 -12.96
C ASP A 60 10.45 17.35 -13.26
N HIS A 61 10.98 16.74 -12.21
CA HIS A 61 11.99 15.68 -12.31
C HIS A 61 11.46 14.31 -11.84
N LEU A 62 10.18 14.20 -11.53
CA LEU A 62 9.55 12.98 -11.04
C LEU A 62 8.61 12.38 -12.09
N LEU A 63 8.90 11.18 -12.52
CA LEU A 63 8.01 10.34 -13.31
C LEU A 63 7.38 9.30 -12.39
N ILE A 64 6.05 9.21 -12.40
CA ILE A 64 5.29 8.24 -11.59
C ILE A 64 4.70 7.20 -12.53
N ILE A 65 4.95 5.93 -12.23
CA ILE A 65 4.46 4.79 -12.99
C ILE A 65 3.66 3.88 -12.06
N ASN A 66 2.38 3.70 -12.37
CA ASN A 66 1.54 2.75 -11.68
C ASN A 66 1.66 1.38 -12.37
N CYS A 67 2.31 0.42 -11.69
CA CYS A 67 2.55 -0.90 -12.26
C CYS A 67 1.29 -1.77 -12.36
N TYR A 68 0.19 -1.45 -11.67
CA TYR A 68 -1.08 -2.15 -11.86
C TYR A 68 -1.68 -1.89 -13.25
N SER A 69 -1.49 -0.72 -13.82
CA SER A 69 -2.04 -0.40 -15.15
C SER A 69 -1.25 -1.05 -16.29
N ASP A 70 0.05 -1.28 -16.11
CA ASP A 70 0.94 -1.92 -17.08
C ASP A 70 2.06 -2.68 -16.38
N SER A 71 1.78 -3.91 -15.92
CA SER A 71 2.76 -4.76 -15.23
C SER A 71 3.97 -5.14 -16.09
N GLY A 72 3.82 -5.14 -17.40
CA GLY A 72 4.88 -5.39 -18.37
C GLY A 72 5.68 -4.15 -18.77
N LEU A 73 5.25 -2.97 -18.33
CA LEU A 73 5.78 -1.66 -18.72
C LEU A 73 5.84 -1.45 -20.24
N ARG A 74 4.99 -2.12 -21.01
CA ARG A 74 5.07 -2.12 -22.48
C ARG A 74 4.80 -0.74 -23.06
N GLU A 75 3.77 -0.08 -22.56
CA GLU A 75 3.38 1.28 -22.95
C GLU A 75 4.29 2.35 -22.35
N GLN A 76 4.89 2.07 -21.18
CA GLN A 76 5.69 3.02 -20.42
C GLN A 76 7.17 3.04 -20.83
N ARG A 77 7.70 2.00 -21.52
CA ARG A 77 9.14 1.89 -21.85
C ARG A 77 9.70 3.07 -22.61
N ASP A 78 8.97 3.56 -23.57
CA ASP A 78 9.43 4.69 -24.39
C ASP A 78 9.31 6.01 -23.64
N SER A 79 8.28 6.19 -22.82
CA SER A 79 8.14 7.33 -21.89
C SER A 79 9.29 7.36 -20.89
N ILE A 80 9.66 6.22 -20.30
CA ILE A 80 10.82 6.09 -19.40
C ILE A 80 12.10 6.47 -20.10
N LYS A 81 12.38 5.92 -21.29
CA LYS A 81 13.58 6.24 -22.07
C LYS A 81 13.65 7.71 -22.46
N HIS A 82 12.52 8.28 -22.87
CA HIS A 82 12.44 9.71 -23.18
C HIS A 82 12.75 10.55 -21.96
N PHE A 83 12.11 10.26 -20.82
CA PHE A 83 12.31 10.96 -19.57
C PHE A 83 13.78 10.92 -19.11
N ILE A 84 14.46 9.78 -19.25
CA ILE A 84 15.87 9.63 -18.90
C ILE A 84 16.76 10.48 -19.85
N ARG A 85 16.48 10.48 -21.15
CA ARG A 85 17.25 11.27 -22.13
C ARG A 85 17.21 12.79 -21.85
N LEU A 86 16.13 13.29 -21.26
CA LEU A 86 16.02 14.68 -20.85
C LEU A 86 17.04 15.06 -19.75
N SER A 87 17.65 14.07 -19.06
CA SER A 87 18.72 14.31 -18.07
C SER A 87 20.13 14.43 -18.69
N SER A 88 20.28 14.13 -19.98
CA SER A 88 21.58 14.06 -20.65
C SER A 88 22.10 15.41 -21.16
N GLY A 89 21.50 16.54 -20.76
CA GLY A 89 21.93 17.89 -21.10
C GLY A 89 23.15 18.37 -20.28
N SER A 90 23.63 19.56 -20.56
CA SER A 90 24.80 20.21 -19.93
C SER A 90 24.69 20.37 -18.40
N ASN A 91 23.47 20.38 -17.86
CA ASN A 91 23.21 20.32 -16.43
C ASN A 91 22.78 18.89 -16.06
N LYS A 92 23.67 18.16 -15.38
CA LYS A 92 23.38 16.81 -14.84
C LYS A 92 22.28 16.89 -13.77
N VAL A 93 21.02 16.86 -14.19
CA VAL A 93 19.87 16.85 -13.28
C VAL A 93 19.47 15.40 -13.04
N ILE A 94 19.38 15.00 -11.77
CA ILE A 94 18.89 13.67 -11.38
C ILE A 94 17.39 13.58 -11.67
N ARG A 95 16.98 12.50 -12.34
CA ARG A 95 15.59 12.16 -12.63
C ARG A 95 15.12 11.07 -11.66
N TYR A 96 13.96 11.29 -11.07
CA TYR A 96 13.32 10.37 -10.14
C TYR A 96 12.25 9.59 -10.87
N ILE A 97 12.26 8.27 -10.73
CA ILE A 97 11.23 7.40 -11.30
C ILE A 97 10.63 6.58 -10.18
N LEU A 98 9.37 6.84 -9.87
CA LEU A 98 8.61 6.16 -8.84
C LEU A 98 7.75 5.08 -9.47
N PHE A 99 8.04 3.82 -9.17
CA PHE A 99 7.26 2.66 -9.55
C PHE A 99 6.31 2.32 -8.39
N GLU A 100 5.07 2.77 -8.48
CA GLU A 100 4.02 2.42 -7.52
C GLU A 100 3.57 0.98 -7.76
N HIS A 101 3.43 0.19 -6.68
CA HIS A 101 3.03 -1.21 -6.75
C HIS A 101 3.99 -2.10 -7.57
N ALA A 102 5.28 -1.94 -7.36
CA ALA A 102 6.29 -2.66 -8.13
C ALA A 102 6.25 -4.18 -7.90
N GLU A 103 5.55 -4.65 -6.88
CA GLU A 103 5.31 -6.07 -6.63
C GLU A 103 4.55 -6.80 -7.75
N VAL A 104 3.87 -6.09 -8.65
CA VAL A 104 3.12 -6.69 -9.76
C VAL A 104 3.90 -6.70 -11.08
N LEU A 105 5.15 -6.20 -11.08
CA LEU A 105 5.99 -6.18 -12.28
C LEU A 105 6.29 -7.59 -12.80
N SER A 106 6.07 -7.80 -14.10
CA SER A 106 6.43 -9.05 -14.77
C SER A 106 7.95 -9.23 -14.85
N ASP A 107 8.40 -10.47 -15.03
CA ASP A 107 9.84 -10.80 -15.18
C ASP A 107 10.48 -10.03 -16.35
N ASP A 108 9.75 -9.85 -17.46
CA ASP A 108 10.21 -9.09 -18.62
C ASP A 108 10.38 -7.59 -18.29
N ALA A 109 9.48 -7.03 -17.50
CA ALA A 109 9.61 -5.65 -16.99
C ALA A 109 10.80 -5.53 -16.05
N GLN A 110 10.97 -6.47 -15.14
CA GLN A 110 12.10 -6.49 -14.21
C GLN A 110 13.46 -6.65 -14.96
N ALA A 111 13.52 -7.47 -16.00
CA ALA A 111 14.72 -7.59 -16.85
C ALA A 111 15.05 -6.28 -17.58
N PHE A 112 14.03 -5.56 -18.07
CA PHE A 112 14.20 -4.23 -18.66
C PHE A 112 14.73 -3.23 -17.63
N LEU A 113 14.13 -3.18 -16.44
CA LEU A 113 14.51 -2.26 -15.36
C LEU A 113 15.92 -2.53 -14.85
N ARG A 114 16.32 -3.80 -14.69
CA ARG A 114 17.69 -4.17 -14.35
C ARG A 114 18.71 -3.50 -15.29
N ARG A 115 18.52 -3.63 -16.61
CA ARG A 115 19.41 -3.02 -17.60
C ARG A 115 19.42 -1.49 -17.47
N MET A 116 18.28 -0.89 -17.20
CA MET A 116 18.15 0.54 -16.99
C MET A 116 18.94 1.02 -15.75
N LEU A 117 18.86 0.29 -14.64
CA LEU A 117 19.60 0.59 -13.42
C LEU A 117 21.12 0.53 -13.63
N GLU A 118 21.60 -0.41 -14.46
CA GLU A 118 23.03 -0.55 -14.79
C GLU A 118 23.53 0.61 -15.66
N VAL A 119 22.80 0.98 -16.70
CA VAL A 119 23.24 1.97 -17.70
C VAL A 119 23.11 3.42 -17.22
N TYR A 120 22.09 3.74 -16.46
CA TYR A 120 21.75 5.12 -16.10
C TYR A 120 21.93 5.43 -14.61
N SER A 121 22.70 4.63 -13.89
CA SER A 121 22.90 4.74 -12.43
C SER A 121 23.37 6.11 -11.95
N SER A 122 24.03 6.90 -12.79
CA SER A 122 24.56 8.24 -12.46
C SER A 122 23.57 9.39 -12.70
N SER A 123 22.45 9.14 -13.37
CA SER A 123 21.50 10.19 -13.82
C SER A 123 20.07 9.96 -13.37
N ILE A 124 19.75 8.74 -12.90
CA ILE A 124 18.42 8.39 -12.42
C ILE A 124 18.44 7.91 -10.97
N PHE A 125 17.32 8.17 -10.31
CA PHE A 125 17.02 7.66 -8.99
C PHE A 125 15.71 6.87 -9.09
N CYS A 126 15.79 5.55 -9.07
CA CYS A 126 14.63 4.67 -9.14
C CYS A 126 14.13 4.31 -7.75
N ILE A 127 12.83 4.44 -7.55
CA ILE A 127 12.11 4.13 -6.32
C ILE A 127 11.11 3.02 -6.64
N PHE A 128 11.28 1.87 -6.01
CA PHE A 128 10.36 0.75 -6.15
C PHE A 128 9.53 0.63 -4.87
N GLU A 129 8.26 0.96 -4.94
CA GLU A 129 7.34 0.76 -3.83
C GLU A 129 6.77 -0.65 -3.87
N VAL A 130 6.98 -1.38 -2.79
CA VAL A 130 6.50 -2.75 -2.62
C VAL A 130 5.91 -2.96 -1.23
N ARG A 131 5.08 -3.97 -1.10
CA ARG A 131 4.60 -4.45 0.20
C ARG A 131 5.59 -5.41 0.84
N ASP A 132 6.23 -6.24 0.00
CA ASP A 132 7.19 -7.26 0.38
C ASP A 132 8.34 -7.30 -0.63
N THR A 133 9.53 -7.65 -0.17
CA THR A 133 10.74 -7.77 -1.01
C THR A 133 10.73 -8.98 -1.92
N THR A 134 9.96 -10.01 -1.60
CA THR A 134 9.94 -11.30 -2.33
C THR A 134 9.45 -11.19 -3.78
N ALA A 135 8.68 -10.15 -4.08
CA ALA A 135 8.16 -9.91 -5.44
C ALA A 135 9.19 -9.29 -6.40
N ILE A 136 10.31 -8.79 -5.87
CA ILE A 136 11.37 -8.15 -6.66
C ILE A 136 12.55 -9.09 -6.79
N SER A 137 13.00 -9.31 -8.03
CA SER A 137 14.09 -10.20 -8.34
C SER A 137 15.43 -9.73 -7.75
N ASP A 138 16.30 -10.66 -7.39
CA ASP A 138 17.63 -10.39 -6.83
C ASP A 138 18.48 -9.42 -7.68
N PRO A 139 18.45 -9.48 -9.03
CA PRO A 139 19.18 -8.51 -9.84
C PRO A 139 18.77 -7.05 -9.66
N ILE A 140 17.54 -6.77 -9.27
CA ILE A 140 17.07 -5.41 -8.96
C ILE A 140 17.37 -5.09 -7.50
N SER A 141 17.00 -5.99 -6.58
CA SER A 141 17.14 -5.75 -5.13
C SER A 141 18.60 -5.52 -4.72
N SER A 142 19.55 -6.24 -5.34
CA SER A 142 20.99 -6.07 -5.09
C SER A 142 21.56 -4.71 -5.53
N ARG A 143 20.84 -3.96 -6.35
CA ARG A 143 21.21 -2.60 -6.82
C ARG A 143 20.46 -1.50 -6.08
N CYS A 144 19.58 -1.88 -5.19
CA CYS A 144 18.75 -0.95 -4.42
C CYS A 144 19.13 -0.97 -2.95
N GLN A 145 19.03 0.18 -2.30
CA GLN A 145 19.03 0.22 -0.85
C GLN A 145 17.64 -0.19 -0.36
N ILE A 146 17.56 -1.26 0.43
CA ILE A 146 16.30 -1.72 0.99
C ILE A 146 15.96 -0.88 2.22
N VAL A 147 14.78 -0.29 2.23
CA VAL A 147 14.26 0.54 3.32
C VAL A 147 12.92 -0.02 3.78
N GLN A 148 12.93 -0.54 5.00
CA GLN A 148 11.74 -1.09 5.63
C GLN A 148 11.01 -0.01 6.41
N LEU A 149 9.75 0.25 6.05
CA LEU A 149 8.85 1.12 6.78
C LEU A 149 7.96 0.30 7.72
N SER A 150 7.80 0.78 8.92
CA SER A 150 6.92 0.18 9.92
C SER A 150 5.47 0.57 9.69
N PRO A 151 4.51 -0.35 9.94
CA PRO A 151 3.10 0.02 10.01
C PRO A 151 2.90 1.05 11.12
N LEU A 152 1.90 1.91 10.96
CA LEU A 152 1.55 2.88 11.99
C LEU A 152 0.93 2.17 13.21
N SER A 153 1.27 2.66 14.38
CA SER A 153 0.64 2.21 15.62
C SER A 153 -0.81 2.71 15.71
N GLN A 154 -1.60 2.03 16.51
CA GLN A 154 -2.98 2.43 16.78
C GLN A 154 -3.04 3.86 17.33
N LEU A 155 -2.14 4.23 18.24
CA LEU A 155 -2.08 5.56 18.84
C LEU A 155 -1.77 6.67 17.82
N GLU A 156 -0.85 6.43 16.88
CA GLU A 156 -0.54 7.36 15.81
C GLU A 156 -1.76 7.60 14.91
N ILE A 157 -2.51 6.55 14.61
CA ILE A 157 -3.74 6.65 13.81
C ILE A 157 -4.83 7.40 14.60
N GLU A 158 -5.03 7.09 15.88
CA GLU A 158 -5.98 7.79 16.74
C GLU A 158 -5.67 9.29 16.81
N TYR A 159 -4.42 9.63 17.06
CA TYR A 159 -3.97 11.02 17.11
C TYR A 159 -4.26 11.75 15.79
N GLU A 160 -3.95 11.11 14.66
CA GLU A 160 -4.13 11.74 13.35
C GLU A 160 -5.61 11.90 12.98
N ILE A 161 -6.46 10.93 13.32
CA ILE A 161 -7.92 11.07 13.15
C ILE A 161 -8.44 12.21 14.01
N GLN A 162 -8.07 12.25 15.30
CA GLN A 162 -8.51 13.29 16.22
C GLN A 162 -8.07 14.68 15.77
N ARG A 163 -6.85 14.80 15.23
CA ARG A 163 -6.30 16.05 14.70
C ARG A 163 -7.09 16.56 13.50
N ARG A 164 -7.50 15.67 12.60
CA ARG A 164 -8.21 16.02 11.35
C ARG A 164 -9.71 16.18 11.56
N ILE A 165 -10.29 15.41 12.47
CA ILE A 165 -11.74 15.37 12.72
C ILE A 165 -11.97 15.48 14.23
N PRO A 166 -11.76 16.67 14.84
CA PRO A 166 -11.89 16.85 16.28
C PRO A 166 -13.30 16.53 16.85
N ALA A 167 -14.31 16.65 16.01
CA ALA A 167 -15.70 16.40 16.41
C ALA A 167 -16.07 14.90 16.50
N LEU A 168 -15.18 13.99 16.04
CA LEU A 168 -15.48 12.57 16.04
C LEU A 168 -15.35 11.98 17.46
N PRO A 169 -16.36 11.24 17.97
CA PRO A 169 -16.31 10.62 19.29
C PRO A 169 -15.13 9.67 19.46
N ALA A 170 -14.47 9.73 20.62
CA ALA A 170 -13.26 8.94 20.91
C ALA A 170 -13.47 7.42 20.73
N GLU A 171 -14.66 6.90 21.05
CA GLU A 171 -15.00 5.50 20.86
C GLU A 171 -15.00 5.09 19.38
N LYS A 172 -15.50 5.96 18.51
CA LYS A 172 -15.47 5.73 17.06
C LYS A 172 -14.04 5.75 16.53
N ILE A 173 -13.22 6.70 17.01
CA ILE A 173 -11.78 6.77 16.65
C ILE A 173 -11.07 5.50 17.06
N LYS A 174 -11.25 5.00 18.29
CA LYS A 174 -10.65 3.74 18.75
C LYS A 174 -11.10 2.54 17.92
N GLY A 175 -12.38 2.48 17.57
CA GLY A 175 -12.90 1.43 16.70
C GLY A 175 -12.22 1.45 15.33
N ILE A 176 -12.16 2.61 14.68
CA ILE A 176 -11.52 2.76 13.37
C ILE A 176 -10.03 2.43 13.43
N SER A 177 -9.29 2.97 14.40
CA SER A 177 -7.84 2.77 14.52
C SER A 177 -7.48 1.31 14.75
N ARG A 178 -8.28 0.59 15.55
CA ARG A 178 -8.10 -0.85 15.79
C ARG A 178 -8.22 -1.68 14.50
N PHE A 179 -9.20 -1.36 13.66
CA PHE A 179 -9.43 -2.08 12.40
C PHE A 179 -8.48 -1.64 11.28
N ALA A 180 -7.88 -0.46 11.38
CA ALA A 180 -6.99 0.08 10.36
C ALA A 180 -5.71 -0.72 10.18
N ASN A 181 -5.28 -1.47 11.18
CA ASN A 181 -4.05 -2.30 11.14
C ASN A 181 -2.84 -1.58 10.52
N GLY A 182 -2.60 -0.34 10.93
CA GLY A 182 -1.50 0.48 10.42
C GLY A 182 -1.78 1.25 9.12
N ASN A 183 -2.95 1.08 8.50
CA ASN A 183 -3.34 1.74 7.26
C ASN A 183 -4.05 3.07 7.53
N LEU A 184 -3.30 4.17 7.56
CA LEU A 184 -3.86 5.50 7.81
C LEU A 184 -4.82 5.96 6.72
N ARG A 185 -4.54 5.63 5.45
CA ARG A 185 -5.44 6.02 4.34
C ARG A 185 -6.84 5.48 4.55
N TRP A 186 -6.94 4.21 4.90
CA TRP A 186 -8.23 3.60 5.19
C TRP A 186 -8.87 4.20 6.44
N ALA A 187 -8.10 4.37 7.51
CA ALA A 187 -8.60 4.94 8.76
C ALA A 187 -9.22 6.32 8.55
N LEU A 188 -8.56 7.19 7.80
CA LEU A 188 -9.06 8.52 7.48
C LEU A 188 -10.32 8.45 6.61
N LEU A 189 -10.34 7.57 5.60
CA LEU A 189 -11.54 7.39 4.76
C LEU A 189 -12.76 6.98 5.60
N GLN A 190 -12.58 6.02 6.51
CA GLN A 190 -13.64 5.61 7.43
C GLN A 190 -14.06 6.75 8.37
N ALA A 191 -13.10 7.46 8.94
CA ALA A 191 -13.35 8.55 9.86
C ALA A 191 -14.14 9.69 9.20
N PHE A 192 -13.77 10.09 7.98
CA PHE A 192 -14.52 11.07 7.20
C PHE A 192 -15.93 10.59 6.86
N GLY A 193 -16.08 9.32 6.50
CA GLY A 193 -17.39 8.73 6.24
C GLY A 193 -18.29 8.75 7.48
N VAL A 194 -17.77 8.37 8.65
CA VAL A 194 -18.53 8.44 9.92
C VAL A 194 -18.88 9.88 10.29
N ALA A 195 -17.97 10.81 10.08
CA ALA A 195 -18.22 12.24 10.28
C ALA A 195 -19.31 12.79 9.35
N ALA A 196 -19.43 12.22 8.15
CA ALA A 196 -20.50 12.54 7.19
C ALA A 196 -21.83 11.84 7.49
N GLY A 197 -21.93 11.07 8.58
CA GLY A 197 -23.18 10.45 9.05
C GLY A 197 -23.36 9.00 8.62
N PHE A 198 -22.37 8.37 7.95
CA PHE A 198 -22.44 6.94 7.64
C PHE A 198 -22.11 6.10 8.87
N SER A 199 -22.72 4.93 9.00
CA SER A 199 -22.35 3.98 10.05
C SER A 199 -21.04 3.26 9.67
N LEU A 200 -20.22 2.88 10.67
CA LEU A 200 -19.01 2.10 10.47
C LEU A 200 -19.28 0.80 9.68
N ASN A 201 -20.44 0.16 9.93
CA ASN A 201 -20.83 -1.06 9.24
C ASN A 201 -21.13 -0.85 7.74
N GLN A 202 -21.56 0.35 7.36
CA GLN A 202 -21.81 0.71 5.96
C GLN A 202 -20.51 1.04 5.20
N LEU A 203 -19.51 1.53 5.93
CA LEU A 203 -18.21 1.93 5.37
C LEU A 203 -17.19 0.78 5.40
N CYS A 204 -17.40 -0.18 6.31
CA CYS A 204 -16.55 -1.37 6.36
C CYS A 204 -16.78 -2.20 5.10
N LEU A 205 -15.71 -2.46 4.36
CA LEU A 205 -15.70 -3.40 3.23
C LEU A 205 -15.95 -4.87 3.68
N MET A 206 -16.23 -5.07 4.97
CA MET A 206 -16.46 -6.39 5.54
C MET A 206 -17.92 -6.73 5.42
N PRO A 207 -18.28 -7.85 4.79
CA PRO A 207 -19.64 -8.32 4.83
C PRO A 207 -20.02 -8.62 6.29
N PRO A 208 -21.21 -8.21 6.74
CA PRO A 208 -21.67 -8.47 8.11
C PRO A 208 -21.75 -9.97 8.43
N THR A 209 -21.88 -10.82 7.41
CA THR A 209 -21.76 -12.27 7.50
C THR A 209 -21.27 -12.82 6.16
N LEU A 210 -20.42 -13.85 6.19
CA LEU A 210 -20.03 -14.60 4.98
C LEU A 210 -21.05 -15.73 4.68
N LYS A 211 -21.96 -16.02 5.61
CA LYS A 211 -22.95 -17.06 5.48
C LYS A 211 -23.91 -16.76 4.33
N GLY A 212 -24.05 -17.71 3.41
CA GLY A 212 -24.94 -17.59 2.24
C GLY A 212 -24.40 -16.73 1.10
N LYS A 213 -23.14 -16.27 1.19
CA LYS A 213 -22.47 -15.58 0.10
C LYS A 213 -21.97 -16.56 -0.95
N SER A 214 -22.08 -16.18 -2.21
CA SER A 214 -21.50 -16.94 -3.32
C SER A 214 -19.98 -16.78 -3.36
N LEU A 215 -19.29 -17.75 -3.98
CA LEU A 215 -17.84 -17.65 -4.18
C LEU A 215 -17.45 -16.34 -4.87
N LYS A 216 -18.22 -15.87 -5.84
CA LYS A 216 -17.99 -14.63 -6.56
C LYS A 216 -18.00 -13.40 -5.61
N GLU A 217 -19.00 -13.29 -4.74
CA GLU A 217 -19.11 -12.21 -3.77
C GLU A 217 -17.96 -12.23 -2.76
N ILE A 218 -17.49 -13.42 -2.37
CA ILE A 218 -16.34 -13.58 -1.46
C ILE A 218 -15.04 -13.14 -2.15
N VAL A 219 -14.84 -13.52 -3.42
CA VAL A 219 -13.68 -13.09 -4.21
C VAL A 219 -13.67 -11.57 -4.41
N GLU A 220 -14.81 -10.99 -4.76
CA GLU A 220 -14.95 -9.53 -4.91
C GLU A 220 -14.64 -8.80 -3.60
N TRP A 221 -15.13 -9.31 -2.48
CA TRP A 221 -14.85 -8.78 -1.15
C TRP A 221 -13.37 -8.92 -0.77
N GLU A 222 -12.77 -10.08 -0.98
CA GLU A 222 -11.35 -10.32 -0.68
C GLU A 222 -10.45 -9.43 -1.54
N THR A 223 -10.77 -9.28 -2.82
CA THR A 223 -10.06 -8.40 -3.74
C THR A 223 -10.18 -6.93 -3.29
N ALA A 224 -11.39 -6.49 -2.94
CA ALA A 224 -11.60 -5.12 -2.45
C ALA A 224 -10.83 -4.84 -1.15
N LEU A 225 -10.77 -5.80 -0.22
CA LEU A 225 -9.93 -5.68 0.99
C LEU A 225 -8.45 -5.58 0.64
N HIS A 226 -7.97 -6.46 -0.23
CA HIS A 226 -6.57 -6.46 -0.66
C HIS A 226 -6.19 -5.15 -1.36
N ASP A 227 -7.01 -4.64 -2.26
CA ASP A 227 -6.76 -3.39 -2.99
C ASP A 227 -6.72 -2.17 -2.06
N ASN A 228 -7.47 -2.23 -0.95
CA ASN A 228 -7.43 -1.22 0.10
C ASN A 228 -6.31 -1.46 1.13
N GLY A 229 -5.47 -2.46 0.92
CA GLY A 229 -4.32 -2.78 1.78
C GLY A 229 -4.67 -3.54 3.04
N PHE A 230 -5.85 -4.17 3.08
CA PHE A 230 -6.24 -5.09 4.14
C PHE A 230 -5.74 -6.50 3.84
N ASP A 231 -5.27 -7.17 4.88
CA ASP A 231 -5.19 -8.63 4.85
C ASP A 231 -6.60 -9.18 5.13
N PRO A 232 -7.26 -9.84 4.15
CA PRO A 232 -8.60 -10.36 4.33
C PRO A 232 -8.69 -11.39 5.47
N ARG A 233 -7.56 -12.02 5.83
CA ARG A 233 -7.46 -12.95 6.96
C ARG A 233 -7.74 -12.26 8.30
N ILE A 234 -7.31 -11.00 8.46
CA ILE A 234 -7.60 -10.22 9.67
C ILE A 234 -9.09 -9.88 9.75
N GLY A 235 -9.71 -9.60 8.61
CA GLY A 235 -11.16 -9.39 8.53
C GLY A 235 -11.96 -10.60 9.01
N LEU A 236 -11.52 -11.81 8.67
CA LEU A 236 -12.16 -13.05 9.12
C LEU A 236 -12.07 -13.26 10.64
N LEU A 237 -10.98 -12.83 11.28
CA LEU A 237 -10.84 -12.90 12.74
C LEU A 237 -11.96 -12.22 13.52
N THR A 238 -12.53 -11.17 12.94
CA THR A 238 -13.61 -10.42 13.61
C THR A 238 -14.97 -11.05 13.45
N ILE A 239 -15.11 -11.99 12.51
CA ILE A 239 -16.38 -12.66 12.17
C ILE A 239 -16.44 -14.06 12.75
N LEU A 240 -15.29 -14.75 12.83
CA LEU A 240 -15.22 -16.12 13.34
C LEU A 240 -15.27 -16.15 14.88
N PRO A 241 -16.10 -17.02 15.47
CA PRO A 241 -16.12 -17.22 16.90
C PRO A 241 -14.77 -17.67 17.45
N ALA A 242 -14.45 -17.31 18.69
CA ALA A 242 -13.16 -17.61 19.32
C ALA A 242 -12.82 -19.11 19.41
N HIS A 243 -13.82 -19.99 19.34
CA HIS A 243 -13.64 -21.44 19.40
C HIS A 243 -13.23 -22.08 18.06
N THR A 244 -13.11 -21.30 16.98
CA THR A 244 -12.75 -21.81 15.64
C THR A 244 -11.26 -21.62 15.31
N MET A 245 -10.40 -21.68 16.32
CA MET A 245 -8.95 -21.46 16.17
C MET A 245 -8.27 -22.42 15.17
N GLU A 246 -8.71 -23.69 15.09
CA GLU A 246 -8.14 -24.66 14.15
C GLU A 246 -8.51 -24.29 12.70
N LEU A 247 -9.73 -23.86 12.48
CA LEU A 247 -10.17 -23.36 11.19
C LEU A 247 -9.38 -22.12 10.77
N TRP A 248 -9.16 -21.23 11.72
CA TRP A 248 -8.37 -20.03 11.53
C TRP A 248 -6.93 -20.36 11.12
N ARG A 249 -6.31 -21.31 11.80
CA ARG A 249 -4.97 -21.80 11.49
C ARG A 249 -4.90 -22.32 10.05
N ARG A 250 -5.87 -23.12 9.60
CA ARG A 250 -5.95 -23.63 8.24
C ARG A 250 -6.04 -22.50 7.20
N ILE A 251 -6.86 -21.48 7.45
CA ILE A 251 -6.98 -20.32 6.56
C ILE A 251 -5.66 -19.56 6.46
N MET A 252 -4.97 -19.38 7.59
CA MET A 252 -3.68 -18.67 7.64
C MET A 252 -2.55 -19.44 6.96
N GLU A 253 -2.55 -20.76 7.07
CA GLU A 253 -1.52 -21.63 6.51
C GLU A 253 -1.77 -21.99 5.03
N THR A 254 -2.95 -21.67 4.47
CA THR A 254 -3.26 -22.01 3.07
C THR A 254 -2.43 -21.18 2.12
N PRO A 255 -1.47 -21.78 1.39
CA PRO A 255 -0.70 -21.07 0.37
C PRO A 255 -1.56 -20.84 -0.86
N GLY A 256 -1.33 -19.76 -1.58
CA GLY A 256 -1.95 -19.54 -2.89
C GLY A 256 -2.56 -18.16 -3.08
N GLY A 257 -3.07 -17.93 -4.29
CA GLY A 257 -3.71 -16.66 -4.68
C GLY A 257 -5.08 -16.46 -4.05
N VAL A 258 -5.67 -15.29 -4.32
CA VAL A 258 -6.99 -14.85 -3.84
C VAL A 258 -8.06 -15.93 -4.02
N HIS A 259 -8.11 -16.56 -5.19
CA HIS A 259 -9.14 -17.57 -5.51
C HIS A 259 -9.07 -18.82 -4.60
N THR A 260 -7.88 -19.33 -4.31
CA THR A 260 -7.68 -20.49 -3.44
C THR A 260 -8.08 -20.16 -2.00
N ARG A 261 -7.73 -18.97 -1.51
CA ARG A 261 -8.12 -18.49 -0.18
C ARG A 261 -9.61 -18.31 -0.05
N SER A 262 -10.25 -17.72 -1.05
CA SER A 262 -11.71 -17.54 -1.08
C SER A 262 -12.46 -18.88 -1.06
N GLN A 263 -11.96 -19.90 -1.74
CA GLN A 263 -12.52 -21.26 -1.66
C GLN A 263 -12.38 -21.85 -0.25
N THR A 264 -11.22 -21.67 0.39
CA THR A 264 -10.99 -22.14 1.76
C THR A 264 -11.93 -21.46 2.75
N ILE A 265 -12.14 -20.14 2.58
CA ILE A 265 -13.08 -19.36 3.39
C ILE A 265 -14.51 -19.88 3.22
N LEU A 266 -14.94 -20.14 1.99
CA LEU A 266 -16.28 -20.66 1.69
C LEU A 266 -16.50 -22.02 2.35
N LEU A 267 -15.57 -22.96 2.20
CA LEU A 267 -15.64 -24.29 2.83
C LEU A 267 -15.67 -24.19 4.36
N ALA A 268 -14.92 -23.23 4.91
CA ALA A 268 -14.89 -22.98 6.34
C ALA A 268 -16.24 -22.46 6.86
N THR A 269 -16.89 -21.55 6.12
CA THR A 269 -18.20 -21.00 6.52
C THR A 269 -19.33 -22.02 6.37
N ASP A 270 -19.25 -22.94 5.41
CA ASP A 270 -20.20 -24.02 5.24
C ASP A 270 -20.04 -25.10 6.33
N GLY A 271 -18.80 -25.43 6.73
CA GLY A 271 -18.50 -26.32 7.85
C GLY A 271 -19.07 -25.82 9.17
N LEU A 272 -18.91 -24.51 9.46
CA LEU A 272 -19.48 -23.88 10.65
C LEU A 272 -21.01 -23.95 10.69
N SER A 273 -21.69 -23.92 9.53
CA SER A 273 -23.15 -24.04 9.49
C SER A 273 -23.63 -25.46 9.76
N ALA A 274 -22.82 -26.47 9.58
CA ALA A 274 -23.13 -27.85 9.94
C ALA A 274 -22.95 -28.15 11.43
N GLU A 275 -21.87 -27.61 12.04
CA GLU A 275 -21.60 -27.76 13.48
C GLU A 275 -22.56 -26.95 14.37
N MET A 276 -23.09 -25.82 13.91
CA MET A 276 -24.10 -25.05 14.65
C MET A 276 -25.51 -25.67 14.59
N ARG A 277 -25.73 -26.75 13.81
CA ARG A 277 -26.99 -27.48 13.72
C ARG A 277 -26.99 -28.78 14.51
N ALA A 278 -25.85 -29.18 15.04
CA ALA A 278 -25.68 -30.35 15.92
C ALA A 278 -25.59 -29.88 17.39
#